data_d2a14d3013ab38bb41562dabd6529c73
#
_entry.id   d2a14d3013ab38bb41562dabd6529c73
#
_cell.length_a   1.000
_cell.length_b   1.000
_cell.length_c   1.000
_cell.angle_alpha   90.00
_cell.angle_beta   90.00
_cell.angle_gamma   90.00
#
_symmetry.space_group_name_H-M   'P 1'
#
loop_
_entity.id
_entity.type
_entity.pdbx_description
1 polymer ?
#
loop_
_entity_poly.entity_id
_entity_poly.type
_entity_poly.pdbx_seq_one_letter_code
_entity_poly.pdbx_strand_id
1 'polypeptide(L)'
;HLSEQLGHEVSIRELARGEHTVLTAPITVACASSGNHGRAVAAGARHFGCQAVIYVPGDTLEARAKAVESEGAKVVRHSGTYDDAVRDVETTARDEGWVVISDTSWPGYEDIPKTVMTGYTVMAAEALEQMIALDAPRPTHVIIQGGVGGVAAATCGYLAETLPDDYPT
;
A
#
# COMPACT_ATOMS: atom_id res chain seq x y z
N HIS A 1 3.19 -9.02 15.29
CA HIS A 1 4.59 -9.49 15.37
C HIS A 1 5.43 -8.64 16.34
N LEU A 2 5.53 -7.30 16.19
CA LEU A 2 6.27 -6.46 17.16
C LEU A 2 5.64 -6.49 18.54
N SER A 3 4.32 -6.43 18.65
CA SER A 3 3.60 -6.54 19.92
C SER A 3 3.84 -7.87 20.60
N GLU A 4 3.94 -8.96 19.86
CA GLU A 4 4.29 -10.29 20.36
C GLU A 4 5.72 -10.32 20.91
N GLN A 5 6.69 -9.72 20.20
CA GLN A 5 8.09 -9.67 20.63
C GLN A 5 8.29 -8.85 21.91
N LEU A 6 7.51 -7.76 22.05
CA LEU A 6 7.61 -6.84 23.19
C LEU A 6 6.72 -7.25 24.37
N GLY A 7 5.76 -8.16 24.17
CA GLY A 7 4.82 -8.61 25.20
C GLY A 7 3.77 -7.54 25.58
N HIS A 8 3.62 -6.48 24.78
CA HIS A 8 2.59 -5.46 24.92
C HIS A 8 2.18 -4.93 23.56
N GLU A 9 1.03 -4.30 23.48
CA GLU A 9 0.52 -3.66 22.26
C GLU A 9 1.40 -2.47 21.86
N VAL A 10 1.81 -2.43 20.58
CA VAL A 10 2.58 -1.34 19.99
C VAL A 10 1.67 -0.50 19.12
N SER A 11 1.54 0.76 19.44
CA SER A 11 0.69 1.69 18.68
C SER A 11 1.41 2.21 17.42
N ILE A 12 0.62 2.55 16.41
CA ILE A 12 1.12 3.22 15.19
C ILE A 12 1.85 4.53 15.54
N ARG A 13 1.41 5.23 16.59
CA ARG A 13 2.04 6.50 17.01
C ARG A 13 3.43 6.29 17.58
N GLU A 14 3.66 5.23 18.33
CA GLU A 14 4.99 4.87 18.86
C GLU A 14 5.94 4.52 17.70
N LEU A 15 5.46 3.72 16.74
CA LEU A 15 6.23 3.41 15.53
C LEU A 15 6.58 4.67 14.73
N ALA A 16 5.62 5.55 14.51
CA ALA A 16 5.82 6.79 13.76
C ALA A 16 6.77 7.77 14.46
N ARG A 17 6.91 7.70 15.80
CA ARG A 17 7.90 8.47 16.57
C ARG A 17 9.29 7.85 16.58
N GLY A 18 9.44 6.66 16.00
CA GLY A 18 10.70 5.93 16.00
C GLY A 18 11.08 5.30 17.33
N GLU A 19 10.14 5.15 18.26
CA GLU A 19 10.39 4.60 19.60
C GLU A 19 10.87 3.14 19.55
N HIS A 20 10.62 2.43 18.44
CA HIS A 20 11.00 1.04 18.22
C HIS A 20 11.96 0.85 17.02
N THR A 21 12.72 1.87 16.65
CA THR A 21 13.61 1.83 15.47
C THR A 21 14.62 0.68 15.51
N VAL A 22 15.08 0.26 16.68
CA VAL A 22 15.99 -0.89 16.81
C VAL A 22 15.34 -2.18 16.31
N LEU A 23 14.02 -2.31 16.45
CA LEU A 23 13.25 -3.48 16.01
C LEU A 23 12.77 -3.34 14.56
N THR A 24 12.48 -2.13 14.10
CA THR A 24 11.98 -1.90 12.74
C THR A 24 13.09 -1.78 11.69
N ALA A 25 14.25 -1.25 12.04
CA ALA A 25 15.37 -1.06 11.12
C ALA A 25 15.87 -2.34 10.39
N PRO A 26 15.86 -3.54 11.00
CA PRO A 26 16.21 -4.77 10.29
C PRO A 26 15.07 -5.30 9.40
N ILE A 27 13.85 -4.78 9.52
CA ILE A 27 12.73 -5.24 8.69
C ILE A 27 12.86 -4.63 7.29
N THR A 28 12.84 -5.48 6.28
CA THR A 28 12.76 -5.08 4.88
C THR A 28 11.37 -5.41 4.34
N VAL A 29 10.68 -4.42 3.80
CA VAL A 29 9.45 -4.62 3.03
C VAL A 29 9.75 -4.56 1.54
N ALA A 30 9.04 -5.35 0.74
CA ALA A 30 9.27 -5.40 -0.70
C ALA A 30 7.96 -5.49 -1.48
N CYS A 31 7.94 -4.93 -2.68
CA CYS A 31 6.86 -5.16 -3.65
C CYS A 31 7.35 -4.95 -5.10
N ALA A 32 6.54 -5.41 -6.04
CA ALA A 32 6.71 -5.10 -7.45
C ALA A 32 5.70 -4.03 -7.88
N SER A 33 6.15 -2.81 -8.13
CA SER A 33 5.27 -1.71 -8.59
C SER A 33 6.07 -0.51 -9.07
N SER A 34 5.80 -0.03 -10.27
CA SER A 34 6.33 1.24 -10.80
C SER A 34 5.41 2.44 -10.57
N GLY A 35 4.33 2.26 -9.80
CA GLY A 35 3.27 3.25 -9.59
C GLY A 35 3.13 3.71 -8.14
N ASN A 36 1.93 4.17 -7.83
CA ASN A 36 1.59 4.75 -6.52
C ASN A 36 1.77 3.76 -5.37
N HIS A 37 1.48 2.46 -5.59
CA HIS A 37 1.63 1.44 -4.56
C HIS A 37 3.09 1.29 -4.12
N GLY A 38 4.04 1.14 -5.05
CA GLY A 38 5.46 1.06 -4.74
C GLY A 38 5.99 2.29 -4.00
N ARG A 39 5.55 3.49 -4.41
CA ARG A 39 5.88 4.73 -3.72
C ARG A 39 5.29 4.77 -2.31
N ALA A 40 4.05 4.32 -2.12
CA ALA A 40 3.40 4.28 -0.82
C ALA A 40 4.09 3.30 0.14
N VAL A 41 4.49 2.10 -0.35
CA VAL A 41 5.26 1.13 0.43
C VAL A 41 6.60 1.73 0.86
N ALA A 42 7.32 2.41 -0.04
CA ALA A 42 8.57 3.08 0.26
C ALA A 42 8.40 4.18 1.33
N ALA A 43 7.39 5.05 1.16
CA ALA A 43 7.09 6.12 2.11
C ALA A 43 6.70 5.56 3.50
N GLY A 44 5.88 4.51 3.53
CA GLY A 44 5.50 3.82 4.77
C GLY A 44 6.71 3.21 5.48
N ALA A 45 7.57 2.52 4.74
CA ALA A 45 8.80 1.95 5.29
C ALA A 45 9.68 3.01 5.93
N ARG A 46 9.92 4.12 5.22
CA ARG A 46 10.66 5.27 5.77
C ARG A 46 10.00 5.83 7.03
N HIS A 47 8.69 5.99 7.01
CA HIS A 47 7.93 6.54 8.14
C HIS A 47 8.06 5.70 9.41
N PHE A 48 8.10 4.37 9.27
CA PHE A 48 8.20 3.43 10.38
C PHE A 48 9.62 2.92 10.65
N GLY A 49 10.63 3.48 9.96
CA GLY A 49 12.03 3.12 10.17
C GLY A 49 12.43 1.76 9.61
N CYS A 50 11.66 1.21 8.66
CA CYS A 50 11.96 -0.03 7.93
C CYS A 50 12.76 0.26 6.65
N GLN A 51 13.36 -0.80 6.09
CA GLN A 51 13.95 -0.76 4.74
C GLN A 51 12.87 -1.08 3.69
N ALA A 52 13.04 -0.56 2.47
CA ALA A 52 12.17 -0.89 1.34
C ALA A 52 12.98 -1.27 0.10
N VAL A 53 12.53 -2.35 -0.57
CA VAL A 53 13.07 -2.78 -1.87
C VAL A 53 11.91 -2.88 -2.86
N ILE A 54 11.93 -2.05 -3.90
CA ILE A 54 10.84 -1.97 -4.87
C ILE A 54 11.35 -2.43 -6.24
N TYR A 55 10.74 -3.48 -6.74
CA TYR A 55 11.01 -4.01 -8.08
C TYR A 55 10.15 -3.27 -9.09
N VAL A 56 10.78 -2.80 -10.15
CA VAL A 56 10.10 -2.09 -11.24
C VAL A 56 10.48 -2.74 -12.58
N PRO A 57 9.58 -2.79 -13.58
CA PRO A 57 9.93 -3.20 -14.94
C PRO A 57 11.12 -2.41 -15.48
N GLY A 58 11.95 -3.05 -16.32
CA GLY A 58 13.17 -2.45 -16.85
C GLY A 58 12.94 -1.18 -17.66
N ASP A 59 11.80 -1.09 -18.34
CA ASP A 59 11.35 0.03 -19.16
C ASP A 59 10.65 1.16 -18.36
N THR A 60 10.58 1.02 -17.01
CA THR A 60 10.00 2.04 -16.15
C THR A 60 10.68 3.39 -16.37
N LEU A 61 9.87 4.42 -16.62
CA LEU A 61 10.36 5.80 -16.78
C LEU A 61 11.22 6.22 -15.59
N GLU A 62 12.34 6.84 -15.87
CA GLU A 62 13.31 7.29 -14.87
C GLU A 62 12.66 8.17 -13.79
N ALA A 63 11.73 9.05 -14.19
CA ALA A 63 11.01 9.91 -13.25
C ALA A 63 10.19 9.12 -12.22
N ARG A 64 9.62 7.96 -12.61
CA ARG A 64 8.88 7.09 -11.69
C ARG A 64 9.81 6.35 -10.74
N ALA A 65 10.91 5.80 -11.24
CA ALA A 65 11.92 5.15 -10.42
C ALA A 65 12.48 6.14 -9.37
N LYS A 66 12.87 7.34 -9.79
CA LYS A 66 13.33 8.41 -8.91
C LYS A 66 12.29 8.84 -7.87
N ALA A 67 11.01 8.85 -8.22
CA ALA A 67 9.94 9.15 -7.26
C ALA A 67 9.86 8.09 -6.13
N VAL A 68 10.14 6.82 -6.43
CA VAL A 68 10.23 5.75 -5.42
C VAL A 68 11.53 5.89 -4.61
N GLU A 69 12.66 6.11 -5.28
CA GLU A 69 13.96 6.31 -4.62
C GLU A 69 13.96 7.52 -3.67
N SER A 70 13.25 8.59 -4.02
CA SER A 70 13.14 9.79 -3.17
C SER A 70 12.41 9.52 -1.85
N GLU A 71 11.65 8.43 -1.75
CA GLU A 71 11.07 7.95 -0.50
C GLU A 71 12.03 7.06 0.32
N GLY A 72 13.28 6.88 -0.15
CA GLY A 72 14.32 6.12 0.56
C GLY A 72 14.38 4.64 0.22
N ALA A 73 13.62 4.15 -0.76
CA ALA A 73 13.65 2.76 -1.15
C ALA A 73 14.82 2.45 -2.10
N LYS A 74 15.32 1.21 -2.03
CA LYS A 74 16.15 0.63 -3.07
C LYS A 74 15.27 0.20 -4.25
N VAL A 75 15.48 0.77 -5.43
CA VAL A 75 14.80 0.35 -6.65
C VAL A 75 15.61 -0.70 -7.38
N VAL A 76 14.97 -1.81 -7.74
CA VAL A 76 15.54 -2.90 -8.54
C VAL A 76 14.82 -2.94 -9.89
N ARG A 77 15.55 -2.67 -10.99
CA ARG A 77 15.00 -2.79 -12.33
C ARG A 77 15.05 -4.24 -12.79
N HIS A 78 13.89 -4.83 -13.05
CA HIS A 78 13.75 -6.19 -13.54
C HIS A 78 13.68 -6.20 -15.07
N SER A 79 14.48 -7.07 -15.71
CA SER A 79 14.56 -7.15 -17.18
C SER A 79 13.37 -7.87 -17.84
N GLY A 80 12.57 -8.59 -17.06
CA GLY A 80 11.39 -9.33 -17.52
C GLY A 80 10.09 -8.52 -17.45
N THR A 81 8.98 -9.23 -17.54
CA THR A 81 7.64 -8.69 -17.42
C THR A 81 7.32 -8.27 -15.97
N TYR A 82 6.18 -7.61 -15.77
CA TYR A 82 5.66 -7.33 -14.44
C TYR A 82 5.46 -8.61 -13.61
N ASP A 83 4.90 -9.65 -14.21
CA ASP A 83 4.69 -10.94 -13.55
C ASP A 83 6.01 -11.63 -13.17
N ASP A 84 7.06 -11.44 -13.95
CA ASP A 84 8.40 -11.91 -13.62
C ASP A 84 8.96 -11.17 -12.41
N ALA A 85 8.78 -9.86 -12.35
CA ALA A 85 9.19 -9.03 -11.21
C ALA A 85 8.43 -9.41 -9.92
N VAL A 86 7.13 -9.73 -10.02
CA VAL A 86 6.33 -10.23 -8.88
C VAL A 86 6.90 -11.54 -8.37
N ARG A 87 7.17 -12.51 -9.25
CA ARG A 87 7.75 -13.81 -8.86
C ARG A 87 9.14 -13.68 -8.24
N ASP A 88 9.97 -12.81 -8.77
CA ASP A 88 11.31 -12.55 -8.26
C ASP A 88 11.27 -11.92 -6.86
N VAL A 89 10.38 -10.94 -6.66
CA VAL A 89 10.22 -10.32 -5.34
C VAL A 89 9.76 -11.33 -4.30
N GLU A 90 8.82 -12.22 -4.66
CA GLU A 90 8.34 -13.28 -3.75
C GLU A 90 9.44 -14.27 -3.40
N THR A 91 10.22 -14.69 -4.39
CA THR A 91 11.32 -15.62 -4.19
C THR A 91 12.41 -15.00 -3.33
N THR A 92 12.87 -13.80 -3.69
CA THR A 92 13.91 -13.09 -2.94
C THR A 92 13.45 -12.78 -1.52
N ALA A 93 12.19 -12.35 -1.35
CA ALA A 93 11.64 -12.05 -0.03
C ALA A 93 11.61 -13.28 0.88
N ARG A 94 11.30 -14.46 0.33
CA ARG A 94 11.33 -15.72 1.07
C ARG A 94 12.75 -16.10 1.51
N ASP A 95 13.71 -15.96 0.60
CA ASP A 95 15.11 -16.35 0.85
C ASP A 95 15.80 -15.38 1.83
N GLU A 96 15.48 -14.09 1.76
CA GLU A 96 16.07 -13.03 2.58
C GLU A 96 15.25 -12.70 3.85
N GLY A 97 14.09 -13.32 4.04
CA GLY A 97 13.22 -13.05 5.18
C GLY A 97 12.52 -11.69 5.12
N TRP A 98 12.28 -11.14 3.93
CA TRP A 98 11.57 -9.87 3.75
C TRP A 98 10.06 -10.05 3.82
N VAL A 99 9.34 -8.96 4.06
CA VAL A 99 7.88 -8.92 4.08
C VAL A 99 7.38 -8.36 2.74
N VAL A 100 6.69 -9.19 1.96
CA VAL A 100 6.04 -8.71 0.72
C VAL A 100 4.82 -7.89 1.10
N ILE A 101 4.68 -6.69 0.52
CA ILE A 101 3.51 -5.82 0.63
C ILE A 101 2.91 -5.67 -0.77
N SER A 102 2.03 -6.59 -1.16
CA SER A 102 1.32 -6.54 -2.44
C SER A 102 -0.10 -6.00 -2.27
N ASP A 103 -0.60 -5.31 -3.30
CA ASP A 103 -1.99 -4.89 -3.44
C ASP A 103 -2.85 -5.91 -4.21
N THR A 104 -2.27 -7.04 -4.59
CA THR A 104 -2.92 -8.18 -5.26
C THR A 104 -2.92 -9.39 -4.33
N SER A 105 -4.06 -10.06 -4.22
CA SER A 105 -4.22 -11.26 -3.40
C SER A 105 -4.10 -12.54 -4.23
N TRP A 106 -3.64 -13.61 -3.57
CA TRP A 106 -3.67 -14.99 -4.08
C TRP A 106 -3.96 -15.97 -2.93
N PRO A 107 -4.28 -17.23 -3.20
CA PRO A 107 -4.56 -18.19 -2.15
C PRO A 107 -3.42 -18.27 -1.11
N GLY A 108 -3.76 -18.00 0.16
CA GLY A 108 -2.81 -17.96 1.29
C GLY A 108 -2.11 -16.62 1.51
N TYR A 109 -2.36 -15.61 0.64
CA TYR A 109 -1.86 -14.24 0.80
C TYR A 109 -3.02 -13.25 0.61
N GLU A 110 -3.82 -13.06 1.63
CA GLU A 110 -5.05 -12.23 1.55
C GLU A 110 -5.08 -11.11 2.58
N ASP A 111 -4.47 -11.28 3.76
CA ASP A 111 -4.61 -10.34 4.87
C ASP A 111 -3.90 -9.00 4.60
N ILE A 112 -2.70 -9.03 4.03
CA ILE A 112 -1.97 -7.81 3.68
C ILE A 112 -2.71 -7.03 2.57
N PRO A 113 -3.15 -7.64 1.44
CA PRO A 113 -3.97 -6.94 0.46
C PRO A 113 -5.26 -6.37 1.03
N LYS A 114 -5.98 -7.08 1.91
CA LYS A 114 -7.16 -6.55 2.61
C LYS A 114 -6.82 -5.32 3.45
N THR A 115 -5.69 -5.36 4.16
CA THR A 115 -5.21 -4.20 4.94
C THR A 115 -4.87 -3.01 4.05
N VAL A 116 -4.23 -3.24 2.90
CA VAL A 116 -3.97 -2.20 1.89
C VAL A 116 -5.28 -1.61 1.38
N MET A 117 -6.27 -2.45 1.05
CA MET A 117 -7.61 -2.00 0.62
C MET A 117 -8.31 -1.17 1.70
N THR A 118 -8.20 -1.56 2.97
CA THR A 118 -8.72 -0.76 4.09
C THR A 118 -8.09 0.64 4.11
N GLY A 119 -6.79 0.75 3.82
CA GLY A 119 -6.13 2.05 3.67
C GLY A 119 -6.73 2.92 2.56
N TYR A 120 -7.20 2.34 1.47
CA TYR A 120 -7.83 3.09 0.37
C TYR A 120 -9.18 3.70 0.73
N THR A 121 -9.90 3.16 1.73
CA THR A 121 -11.18 3.74 2.17
C THR A 121 -11.03 5.16 2.74
N VAL A 122 -9.84 5.53 3.23
CA VAL A 122 -9.54 6.88 3.72
C VAL A 122 -9.80 7.93 2.63
N MET A 123 -9.40 7.66 1.38
CA MET A 123 -9.65 8.56 0.25
C MET A 123 -11.14 8.79 0.02
N ALA A 124 -11.95 7.73 0.10
CA ALA A 124 -13.41 7.85 -0.07
C ALA A 124 -14.06 8.61 1.09
N ALA A 125 -13.60 8.36 2.32
CA ALA A 125 -14.05 9.07 3.52
C ALA A 125 -13.75 10.57 3.42
N GLU A 126 -12.50 10.94 3.13
CA GLU A 126 -12.08 12.33 2.97
C GLU A 126 -12.85 13.04 1.84
N ALA A 127 -13.11 12.35 0.72
CA ALA A 127 -13.88 12.91 -0.37
C ALA A 127 -15.31 13.27 0.07
N LEU A 128 -16.00 12.38 0.80
CA LEU A 128 -17.35 12.65 1.33
C LEU A 128 -17.33 13.76 2.38
N GLU A 129 -16.37 13.77 3.30
CA GLU A 129 -16.20 14.83 4.30
C GLU A 129 -16.00 16.20 3.65
N GLN A 130 -15.15 16.29 2.62
CA GLN A 130 -14.92 17.52 1.88
C GLN A 130 -16.16 17.99 1.11
N MET A 131 -16.93 17.08 0.53
CA MET A 131 -18.21 17.43 -0.11
C MET A 131 -19.21 18.02 0.88
N ILE A 132 -19.32 17.42 2.07
CA ILE A 132 -20.18 17.95 3.15
C ILE A 132 -19.71 19.33 3.58
N ALA A 133 -18.42 19.52 3.80
CA ALA A 133 -17.84 20.80 4.21
C ALA A 133 -18.05 21.92 3.17
N LEU A 134 -18.17 21.56 1.90
CA LEU A 134 -18.42 22.48 0.78
C LEU A 134 -19.91 22.67 0.46
N ASP A 135 -20.82 22.06 1.23
CA ASP A 135 -22.25 22.00 0.92
C ASP A 135 -22.53 21.51 -0.51
N ALA A 136 -21.68 20.61 -1.00
CA ALA A 136 -21.81 20.04 -2.32
C ALA A 136 -22.88 18.95 -2.36
N PRO A 137 -23.62 18.79 -3.47
CA PRO A 137 -24.58 17.70 -3.60
C PRO A 137 -23.85 16.34 -3.55
N ARG A 138 -24.55 15.32 -3.08
CA ARG A 138 -24.02 13.94 -3.07
C ARG A 138 -23.68 13.48 -4.49
N PRO A 139 -22.63 12.68 -4.68
CA PRO A 139 -22.22 12.21 -5.99
C PRO A 139 -23.28 11.25 -6.55
N THR A 140 -23.70 11.44 -7.78
CA THR A 140 -24.61 10.53 -8.49
C THR A 140 -23.84 9.44 -9.27
N HIS A 141 -22.57 9.65 -9.54
CA HIS A 141 -21.69 8.74 -10.27
C HIS A 141 -20.30 8.80 -9.64
N VAL A 142 -19.67 7.64 -9.50
CA VAL A 142 -18.28 7.50 -9.06
C VAL A 142 -17.48 6.87 -10.19
N ILE A 143 -16.51 7.61 -10.71
CA ILE A 143 -15.61 7.16 -11.77
C ILE A 143 -14.24 6.93 -11.15
N ILE A 144 -13.77 5.67 -11.16
CA ILE A 144 -12.51 5.30 -10.54
C ILE A 144 -11.72 4.40 -11.48
N GLN A 145 -10.40 4.55 -11.48
CA GLN A 145 -9.51 3.70 -12.26
C GLN A 145 -9.47 2.27 -11.68
N GLY A 146 -9.38 1.29 -12.53
CA GLY A 146 -9.23 -0.12 -12.17
C GLY A 146 -7.94 -0.68 -12.79
N GLY A 147 -6.93 -0.93 -11.95
CA GLY A 147 -5.78 -1.78 -12.28
C GLY A 147 -6.06 -3.21 -11.81
N VAL A 148 -5.53 -3.58 -10.65
CA VAL A 148 -5.81 -4.87 -9.97
C VAL A 148 -7.13 -4.87 -9.19
N GLY A 149 -7.87 -3.76 -9.18
CA GLY A 149 -9.23 -3.67 -8.63
C GLY A 149 -9.34 -3.26 -7.17
N GLY A 150 -8.25 -3.28 -6.39
CA GLY A 150 -8.28 -3.02 -4.94
C GLY A 150 -8.84 -1.65 -4.56
N VAL A 151 -8.43 -0.59 -5.26
CA VAL A 151 -8.93 0.78 -5.02
C VAL A 151 -10.43 0.87 -5.35
N ALA A 152 -10.85 0.28 -6.47
CA ALA A 152 -12.26 0.29 -6.88
C ALA A 152 -13.13 -0.46 -5.86
N ALA A 153 -12.71 -1.66 -5.46
CA ALA A 153 -13.44 -2.46 -4.47
C ALA A 153 -13.55 -1.75 -3.12
N ALA A 154 -12.46 -1.16 -2.62
CA ALA A 154 -12.44 -0.42 -1.36
C ALA A 154 -13.37 0.80 -1.40
N THR A 155 -13.32 1.57 -2.51
CA THR A 155 -14.15 2.76 -2.68
C THR A 155 -15.62 2.38 -2.77
N CYS A 156 -15.98 1.38 -3.60
CA CYS A 156 -17.36 0.90 -3.72
C CYS A 156 -17.88 0.36 -2.39
N GLY A 157 -17.12 -0.48 -1.70
CA GLY A 157 -17.52 -1.02 -0.40
C GLY A 157 -17.75 0.07 0.65
N TYR A 158 -16.83 1.03 0.76
CA TYR A 158 -16.98 2.13 1.70
C TYR A 158 -18.23 2.98 1.40
N LEU A 159 -18.46 3.33 0.13
CA LEU A 159 -19.61 4.12 -0.27
C LEU A 159 -20.93 3.34 -0.06
N ALA A 160 -20.97 2.04 -0.35
CA ALA A 160 -22.12 1.21 -0.11
C ALA A 160 -22.52 1.11 1.37
N GLU A 161 -21.55 1.13 2.27
CA GLU A 161 -21.81 1.11 3.72
C GLU A 161 -22.18 2.50 4.30
N THR A 162 -21.67 3.56 3.65
CA THR A 162 -21.78 4.93 4.20
C THR A 162 -22.96 5.69 3.63
N LEU A 163 -23.35 5.42 2.39
CA LEU A 163 -24.48 6.08 1.74
C LEU A 163 -25.79 5.35 2.10
N PRO A 164 -26.93 6.06 2.23
CA PRO A 164 -28.21 5.47 2.52
C PRO A 164 -28.65 4.43 1.47
N ASP A 165 -29.48 3.45 1.88
CA ASP A 165 -30.00 2.36 1.02
C ASP A 165 -30.80 2.84 -0.20
N ASP A 166 -31.33 4.04 -0.17
CA ASP A 166 -32.06 4.69 -1.28
C ASP A 166 -31.14 5.37 -2.29
N TYR A 167 -29.82 5.26 -2.08
CA TYR A 167 -28.84 5.83 -2.99
C TYR A 167 -28.69 4.90 -4.22
N PRO A 168 -28.85 5.42 -5.44
CA PRO A 168 -28.71 4.58 -6.63
C PRO A 168 -27.28 4.04 -6.75
N THR A 169 -27.16 2.72 -6.75
CA THR A 169 -25.90 1.97 -6.93
C THR A 169 -25.60 1.75 -8.42
#